data_8e6aaa33b3094950286ffdd3108cffd0
#
_entry.id   8e6aaa33b3094950286ffdd3108cffd0
#
_cell.length_a   1.000
_cell.length_b   1.000
_cell.length_c   1.000
_cell.angle_alpha   90.00
_cell.angle_beta   90.00
_cell.angle_gamma   90.00
#
_symmetry.space_group_name_H-M   'P 1'
#
loop_
_entity.id
_entity.type
_entity.pdbx_description
1 polymer ?
#
loop_
_entity_poly.entity_id
_entity_poly.type
_entity_poly.pdbx_seq_one_letter_code
_entity_poly.pdbx_strand_id
1 'polypeptide(L)'
;IYLEPDYLGLGISEILHPYCLKNPSAWTTIDLIRAAESFSFLSNQFEFNDDIILVGYSEGGYVTMAAHMMIENENINEFNLLASFPMAGPYDLSGSMVDVMLSYEPYDAPFYLPYVLVPYISYYELGTLDEYFLPEYASIFEYLFDGTYSSSYINSLLPDIPIEVMLPEVVNDFANNPDHHLRLYLEDNDLWNWSPQNDIHLFHGIADELIPYNNSQLAYDTFINNGSENVSLYLLPE
;
A
#
# COMPACT_ATOMS: atom_id res chain seq x y z
N ILE A 1 -17.58 5.17 -16.92
CA ILE A 1 -16.67 6.28 -16.54
C ILE A 1 -15.50 5.68 -15.81
N TYR A 2 -14.31 6.22 -16.03
CA TYR A 2 -13.08 5.86 -15.35
C TYR A 2 -12.69 7.02 -14.42
N LEU A 3 -12.35 6.68 -13.17
CA LEU A 3 -11.90 7.61 -12.15
C LEU A 3 -10.53 7.17 -11.66
N GLU A 4 -9.61 8.10 -11.54
CA GLU A 4 -8.25 7.87 -11.07
C GLU A 4 -7.92 8.96 -10.04
N PRO A 5 -7.71 8.60 -8.76
CA PRO A 5 -7.35 9.57 -7.75
C PRO A 5 -5.89 9.97 -7.86
N ASP A 6 -5.60 11.25 -7.68
CA ASP A 6 -4.30 11.63 -7.13
C ASP A 6 -4.31 11.23 -5.66
N TYR A 7 -3.39 10.38 -5.23
CA TYR A 7 -3.30 10.03 -3.82
C TYR A 7 -2.85 11.23 -2.97
N LEU A 8 -3.18 11.21 -1.69
CA LEU A 8 -2.69 12.20 -0.75
C LEU A 8 -1.15 12.29 -0.85
N GLY A 9 -0.62 13.50 -0.84
CA GLY A 9 0.81 13.74 -1.03
C GLY A 9 1.30 13.70 -2.48
N LEU A 10 0.42 13.37 -3.44
CA LEU A 10 0.70 13.41 -4.88
C LEU A 10 -0.14 14.50 -5.57
N GLY A 11 0.14 14.76 -6.85
CA GLY A 11 -0.54 15.82 -7.59
C GLY A 11 -0.29 17.22 -7.01
N ILE A 12 -1.34 17.89 -6.58
CA ILE A 12 -1.28 19.23 -5.96
C ILE A 12 -1.20 19.21 -4.43
N SER A 13 -1.16 18.04 -3.82
CA SER A 13 -1.07 17.89 -2.37
C SER A 13 0.36 18.16 -1.89
N GLU A 14 0.50 18.95 -0.80
CA GLU A 14 1.79 19.35 -0.25
C GLU A 14 2.20 18.54 0.99
N ILE A 15 1.46 17.45 1.33
CA ILE A 15 1.82 16.58 2.43
C ILE A 15 2.70 15.42 1.94
N LEU A 16 3.39 14.76 2.85
CA LEU A 16 4.07 13.50 2.55
C LEU A 16 3.06 12.43 2.13
N HIS A 17 3.34 11.73 1.03
CA HIS A 17 2.48 10.66 0.56
C HIS A 17 2.39 9.52 1.58
N PRO A 18 1.18 9.18 2.08
CA PRO A 18 0.98 8.11 3.07
C PRO A 18 1.02 6.73 2.41
N TYR A 19 2.17 6.38 1.82
CA TYR A 19 2.38 5.17 1.04
C TYR A 19 2.06 3.91 1.85
N CYS A 20 1.18 3.05 1.32
CA CYS A 20 0.71 1.82 1.97
C CYS A 20 0.15 2.03 3.39
N LEU A 21 -0.47 3.17 3.67
CA LEU A 21 -1.29 3.37 4.84
C LEU A 21 -2.76 3.10 4.51
N LYS A 22 -3.34 2.08 5.12
CA LYS A 22 -4.67 1.52 4.81
C LYS A 22 -5.78 2.57 4.77
N ASN A 23 -5.92 3.34 5.85
CA ASN A 23 -7.01 4.30 5.97
C ASN A 23 -6.92 5.46 4.97
N PRO A 24 -5.78 6.18 4.85
CA PRO A 24 -5.65 7.23 3.82
C PRO A 24 -5.88 6.71 2.40
N SER A 25 -5.36 5.53 2.08
CA SER A 25 -5.52 4.89 0.77
C SER A 25 -6.98 4.59 0.45
N ALA A 26 -7.71 3.97 1.38
CA ALA A 26 -9.12 3.64 1.20
C ALA A 26 -9.99 4.89 1.05
N TRP A 27 -9.85 5.86 1.96
CA TRP A 27 -10.66 7.06 1.93
C TRP A 27 -10.43 7.93 0.71
N THR A 28 -9.20 8.02 0.20
CA THR A 28 -8.92 8.73 -1.06
C THR A 28 -9.77 8.20 -2.21
N THR A 29 -9.88 6.87 -2.33
CA THR A 29 -10.71 6.23 -3.37
C THR A 29 -12.20 6.46 -3.13
N ILE A 30 -12.68 6.24 -1.92
CA ILE A 30 -14.10 6.39 -1.56
C ILE A 30 -14.57 7.83 -1.75
N ASP A 31 -13.77 8.81 -1.33
CA ASP A 31 -14.12 10.23 -1.48
C ASP A 31 -14.10 10.68 -2.93
N LEU A 32 -13.22 10.11 -3.77
CA LEU A 32 -13.27 10.37 -5.22
C LEU A 32 -14.58 9.86 -5.84
N ILE A 33 -15.07 8.68 -5.44
CA ILE A 33 -16.35 8.14 -5.93
C ILE A 33 -17.50 9.07 -5.52
N ARG A 34 -17.52 9.54 -4.27
CA ARG A 34 -18.50 10.53 -3.77
C ARG A 34 -18.44 11.86 -4.51
N ALA A 35 -17.22 12.32 -4.81
CA ALA A 35 -17.02 13.54 -5.60
C ALA A 35 -17.56 13.37 -7.03
N ALA A 36 -17.34 12.19 -7.65
CA ALA A 36 -17.86 11.90 -8.99
C ALA A 36 -19.39 11.83 -9.02
N GLU A 37 -20.02 11.21 -8.03
CA GLU A 37 -21.48 11.24 -7.86
C GLU A 37 -21.99 12.68 -7.78
N SER A 38 -21.43 13.47 -6.85
CA SER A 38 -21.79 14.87 -6.68
C SER A 38 -21.61 15.69 -7.98
N PHE A 39 -20.53 15.44 -8.71
CA PHE A 39 -20.27 16.10 -9.99
C PHE A 39 -21.27 15.68 -11.08
N SER A 40 -21.76 14.42 -11.07
CA SER A 40 -22.78 13.95 -12.01
C SER A 40 -24.06 14.78 -11.91
N PHE A 41 -24.52 15.04 -10.69
CA PHE A 41 -25.71 15.89 -10.44
C PHE A 41 -25.51 17.34 -10.88
N LEU A 42 -24.30 17.90 -10.70
CA LEU A 42 -24.02 19.30 -11.00
C LEU A 42 -23.79 19.56 -12.49
N SER A 43 -23.15 18.62 -13.20
CA SER A 43 -22.69 18.83 -14.57
C SER A 43 -23.66 18.36 -15.63
N ASN A 44 -24.55 17.40 -15.32
CA ASN A 44 -25.39 16.66 -16.26
C ASN A 44 -24.60 16.04 -17.46
N GLN A 45 -23.30 15.75 -17.26
CA GLN A 45 -22.46 15.17 -18.32
C GLN A 45 -22.55 13.64 -18.38
N PHE A 46 -22.94 13.02 -17.27
CA PHE A 46 -23.14 11.57 -17.15
C PHE A 46 -24.13 11.28 -16.02
N GLU A 47 -24.67 10.07 -16.01
CA GLU A 47 -25.46 9.53 -14.91
C GLU A 47 -24.56 8.60 -14.07
N PHE A 48 -24.56 8.78 -12.77
CA PHE A 48 -23.96 7.86 -11.81
C PHE A 48 -25.01 6.81 -11.44
N ASN A 49 -24.66 5.53 -11.53
CA ASN A 49 -25.58 4.42 -11.28
C ASN A 49 -25.25 3.58 -10.07
N ASP A 50 -24.41 4.12 -9.17
CA ASP A 50 -23.94 3.51 -7.92
C ASP A 50 -23.10 2.21 -8.10
N ASP A 51 -23.10 1.59 -9.27
CA ASP A 51 -22.27 0.40 -9.55
C ASP A 51 -20.81 0.79 -9.73
N ILE A 52 -19.95 0.20 -8.90
CA ILE A 52 -18.51 0.44 -8.94
C ILE A 52 -17.70 -0.85 -9.14
N ILE A 53 -16.59 -0.71 -9.82
CA ILE A 53 -15.54 -1.71 -9.93
C ILE A 53 -14.23 -1.04 -9.55
N LEU A 54 -13.46 -1.67 -8.66
CA LEU A 54 -12.16 -1.19 -8.22
C LEU A 54 -11.06 -1.97 -8.93
N VAL A 55 -10.05 -1.26 -9.45
CA VAL A 55 -8.93 -1.87 -10.18
C VAL A 55 -7.65 -1.14 -9.82
N GLY A 56 -6.59 -1.87 -9.52
CA GLY A 56 -5.30 -1.27 -9.25
C GLY A 56 -4.14 -2.27 -9.31
N TYR A 57 -2.94 -1.76 -9.61
CA TYR A 57 -1.71 -2.53 -9.72
C TYR A 57 -0.65 -2.00 -8.76
N SER A 58 0.18 -2.89 -8.18
CA SER A 58 1.25 -2.54 -7.23
C SER A 58 0.67 -1.78 -6.03
N GLU A 59 1.10 -0.54 -5.74
CA GLU A 59 0.45 0.32 -4.76
C GLU A 59 -1.06 0.45 -5.01
N GLY A 60 -1.48 0.63 -6.27
CA GLY A 60 -2.90 0.66 -6.64
C GLY A 60 -3.63 -0.64 -6.30
N GLY A 61 -2.96 -1.78 -6.33
CA GLY A 61 -3.48 -3.06 -5.83
C GLY A 61 -3.74 -3.03 -4.32
N TYR A 62 -2.80 -2.48 -3.56
CA TYR A 62 -2.98 -2.24 -2.13
C TYR A 62 -4.15 -1.30 -1.85
N VAL A 63 -4.22 -0.16 -2.55
CA VAL A 63 -5.30 0.83 -2.42
C VAL A 63 -6.67 0.21 -2.77
N THR A 64 -6.73 -0.59 -3.85
CA THR A 64 -7.93 -1.33 -4.26
C THR A 64 -8.42 -2.28 -3.16
N MET A 65 -7.51 -3.04 -2.56
CA MET A 65 -7.84 -3.97 -1.46
C MET A 65 -8.28 -3.20 -0.20
N ALA A 66 -7.58 -2.10 0.14
CA ALA A 66 -7.92 -1.26 1.27
C ALA A 66 -9.31 -0.61 1.12
N ALA A 67 -9.63 -0.11 -0.08
CA ALA A 67 -10.94 0.48 -0.37
C ALA A 67 -12.06 -0.57 -0.31
N HIS A 68 -11.85 -1.76 -0.90
CA HIS A 68 -12.82 -2.86 -0.80
C HIS A 68 -13.09 -3.25 0.66
N MET A 69 -12.02 -3.51 1.43
CA MET A 69 -12.12 -3.85 2.84
C MET A 69 -12.86 -2.78 3.65
N MET A 70 -12.59 -1.50 3.38
CA MET A 70 -13.25 -0.38 4.06
C MET A 70 -14.74 -0.30 3.71
N ILE A 71 -15.10 -0.45 2.43
CA ILE A 71 -16.50 -0.43 1.98
C ILE A 71 -17.31 -1.51 2.69
N GLU A 72 -16.80 -2.71 2.82
CA GLU A 72 -17.50 -3.81 3.49
C GLU A 72 -17.53 -3.66 5.01
N ASN A 73 -16.37 -3.41 5.64
CA ASN A 73 -16.26 -3.37 7.10
C ASN A 73 -17.03 -2.20 7.74
N GLU A 74 -17.06 -1.04 7.08
CA GLU A 74 -17.78 0.14 7.53
C GLU A 74 -19.25 0.15 7.04
N ASN A 75 -19.67 -0.90 6.30
CA ASN A 75 -21.00 -1.00 5.72
C ASN A 75 -21.39 0.22 4.89
N ILE A 76 -20.48 0.68 4.02
CA ILE A 76 -20.72 1.80 3.12
C ILE A 76 -21.72 1.35 2.04
N ASN A 77 -22.98 1.74 2.19
CA ASN A 77 -24.08 1.33 1.33
C ASN A 77 -24.42 2.39 0.25
N GLU A 78 -23.58 3.39 0.08
CA GLU A 78 -23.74 4.44 -0.94
C GLU A 78 -23.46 3.89 -2.33
N PHE A 79 -22.66 2.82 -2.42
CA PHE A 79 -22.22 2.21 -3.67
C PHE A 79 -22.55 0.72 -3.70
N ASN A 80 -22.76 0.22 -4.91
CA ASN A 80 -22.86 -1.21 -5.18
C ASN A 80 -21.50 -1.71 -5.71
N LEU A 81 -20.65 -2.22 -4.82
CA LEU A 81 -19.36 -2.79 -5.21
C LEU A 81 -19.59 -4.13 -5.93
N LEU A 82 -19.43 -4.14 -7.25
CA LEU A 82 -19.63 -5.33 -8.07
C LEU A 82 -18.45 -6.30 -8.01
N ALA A 83 -17.23 -5.77 -8.10
CA ALA A 83 -16.01 -6.55 -8.03
C ALA A 83 -14.79 -5.66 -7.76
N SER A 84 -13.70 -6.26 -7.29
CA SER A 84 -12.40 -5.61 -7.24
C SER A 84 -11.29 -6.47 -7.86
N PHE A 85 -10.31 -5.80 -8.44
CA PHE A 85 -9.17 -6.40 -9.14
C PHE A 85 -7.85 -5.84 -8.54
N PRO A 86 -7.50 -6.23 -7.32
CA PRO A 86 -6.23 -5.85 -6.71
C PRO A 86 -5.12 -6.71 -7.32
N MET A 87 -4.16 -6.06 -8.01
CA MET A 87 -3.08 -6.74 -8.74
C MET A 87 -1.73 -6.44 -8.11
N ALA A 88 -0.97 -7.49 -7.78
CA ALA A 88 0.41 -7.44 -7.28
C ALA A 88 0.64 -6.40 -6.17
N GLY A 89 -0.28 -6.30 -5.21
CA GLY A 89 -0.16 -5.37 -4.09
C GLY A 89 0.56 -5.99 -2.88
N PRO A 90 1.22 -5.17 -2.04
CA PRO A 90 1.87 -5.61 -0.80
C PRO A 90 0.84 -5.76 0.33
N TYR A 91 0.06 -6.84 0.33
CA TYR A 91 -1.03 -7.05 1.28
C TYR A 91 -0.57 -7.55 2.65
N ASP A 92 0.63 -8.12 2.73
CA ASP A 92 1.28 -8.67 3.92
C ASP A 92 2.52 -7.83 4.24
N LEU A 93 2.28 -6.63 4.77
CA LEU A 93 3.34 -5.66 5.09
C LEU A 93 4.19 -6.13 6.27
N SER A 94 3.56 -6.73 7.29
CA SER A 94 4.23 -7.17 8.51
C SER A 94 4.97 -8.50 8.37
N GLY A 95 4.64 -9.30 7.35
CA GLY A 95 5.27 -10.59 7.05
C GLY A 95 6.15 -10.52 5.80
N SER A 96 5.61 -10.90 4.63
CA SER A 96 6.38 -11.00 3.39
C SER A 96 7.17 -9.74 3.02
N MET A 97 6.61 -8.54 3.27
CA MET A 97 7.32 -7.30 2.96
C MET A 97 8.39 -6.97 4.00
N VAL A 98 8.20 -7.32 5.28
CA VAL A 98 9.28 -7.21 6.29
C VAL A 98 10.44 -8.13 5.94
N ASP A 99 10.19 -9.33 5.41
CA ASP A 99 11.27 -10.22 4.96
C ASP A 99 12.09 -9.58 3.83
N VAL A 100 11.43 -8.89 2.89
CA VAL A 100 12.11 -8.09 1.85
C VAL A 100 12.89 -6.93 2.46
N MET A 101 12.28 -6.17 3.37
CA MET A 101 12.91 -5.01 4.03
C MET A 101 14.14 -5.39 4.84
N LEU A 102 14.15 -6.56 5.49
CA LEU A 102 15.24 -7.05 6.33
C LEU A 102 16.28 -7.88 5.55
N SER A 103 16.10 -8.06 4.24
CA SER A 103 17.03 -8.80 3.41
C SER A 103 18.39 -8.08 3.30
N TYR A 104 19.46 -8.86 3.29
CA TYR A 104 20.83 -8.41 2.98
C TYR A 104 21.21 -8.66 1.52
N GLU A 105 20.22 -8.96 0.67
CA GLU A 105 20.43 -9.12 -0.76
C GLU A 105 20.16 -7.78 -1.48
N PRO A 106 20.87 -7.50 -2.60
CA PRO A 106 20.55 -6.35 -3.43
C PRO A 106 19.08 -6.37 -3.91
N TYR A 107 18.48 -5.18 -3.94
CA TYR A 107 17.08 -4.99 -4.34
C TYR A 107 16.99 -3.88 -5.39
N ASP A 108 16.26 -4.12 -6.48
CA ASP A 108 16.23 -3.21 -7.63
C ASP A 108 15.62 -1.84 -7.34
N ALA A 109 14.87 -1.73 -6.26
CA ALA A 109 14.20 -0.50 -5.87
C ALA A 109 14.40 -0.18 -4.37
N PRO A 110 15.67 0.06 -3.91
CA PRO A 110 15.99 0.25 -2.50
C PRO A 110 15.24 1.43 -1.87
N PHE A 111 14.76 2.39 -2.67
CA PHE A 111 13.98 3.52 -2.18
C PHE A 111 12.66 3.11 -1.51
N TYR A 112 12.10 1.93 -1.81
CA TYR A 112 10.82 1.53 -1.22
C TYR A 112 10.88 1.35 0.30
N LEU A 113 12.01 0.90 0.87
CA LEU A 113 12.12 0.79 2.32
C LEU A 113 11.89 2.15 3.01
N PRO A 114 12.68 3.21 2.74
CA PRO A 114 12.40 4.50 3.36
C PRO A 114 11.07 5.13 2.86
N TYR A 115 10.62 4.84 1.64
CA TYR A 115 9.35 5.35 1.12
C TYR A 115 8.12 4.77 1.85
N VAL A 116 8.23 3.59 2.47
CA VAL A 116 7.26 3.05 3.41
C VAL A 116 7.47 3.61 4.81
N LEU A 117 8.70 3.52 5.35
CA LEU A 117 8.92 3.79 6.77
C LEU A 117 8.82 5.27 7.14
N VAL A 118 9.25 6.20 6.27
CA VAL A 118 9.20 7.64 6.54
C VAL A 118 7.75 8.13 6.73
N PRO A 119 6.77 7.80 5.85
CA PRO A 119 5.36 8.09 6.12
C PRO A 119 4.82 7.45 7.40
N TYR A 120 5.21 6.22 7.72
CA TYR A 120 4.78 5.56 8.96
C TYR A 120 5.29 6.30 10.20
N ILE A 121 6.57 6.65 10.25
CA ILE A 121 7.17 7.41 11.34
C ILE A 121 6.43 8.74 11.53
N SER A 122 6.13 9.45 10.44
CA SER A 122 5.42 10.73 10.47
C SER A 122 3.94 10.56 10.87
N TYR A 123 3.22 9.64 10.25
CA TYR A 123 1.78 9.47 10.45
C TYR A 123 1.42 8.99 11.86
N TYR A 124 2.22 8.09 12.41
CA TYR A 124 2.03 7.54 13.76
C TYR A 124 2.81 8.30 14.85
N GLU A 125 3.46 9.42 14.50
CA GLU A 125 4.21 10.26 15.44
C GLU A 125 5.27 9.48 16.24
N LEU A 126 6.04 8.59 15.56
CA LEU A 126 6.95 7.64 16.20
C LEU A 126 8.31 8.25 16.61
N GLY A 127 8.53 9.53 16.36
CA GLY A 127 9.78 10.23 16.63
C GLY A 127 10.34 10.92 15.39
N THR A 128 11.65 11.10 15.37
CA THR A 128 12.36 11.79 14.27
C THR A 128 13.13 10.80 13.40
N LEU A 129 13.42 11.15 12.14
CA LEU A 129 14.06 10.23 11.20
C LEU A 129 15.46 9.80 11.63
N ASP A 130 16.19 10.65 12.36
CA ASP A 130 17.52 10.35 12.90
C ASP A 130 17.50 9.31 14.04
N GLU A 131 16.35 8.96 14.58
CA GLU A 131 16.16 7.83 15.49
C GLU A 131 16.08 6.47 14.75
N TYR A 132 15.89 6.47 13.43
CA TYR A 132 15.71 5.27 12.62
C TYR A 132 16.77 5.09 11.54
N PHE A 133 17.22 6.18 10.95
CA PHE A 133 18.11 6.15 9.79
C PHE A 133 19.47 6.75 10.10
N LEU A 134 20.48 6.32 9.35
CA LEU A 134 21.81 6.93 9.41
C LEU A 134 21.70 8.44 9.08
N PRO A 135 22.52 9.30 9.74
CA PRO A 135 22.37 10.76 9.64
C PRO A 135 22.41 11.32 8.21
N GLU A 136 23.22 10.72 7.33
CA GLU A 136 23.30 11.10 5.93
C GLU A 136 21.99 10.86 5.16
N TYR A 137 21.24 9.83 5.52
CA TYR A 137 19.94 9.50 4.91
C TYR A 137 18.78 10.22 5.60
N ALA A 138 18.76 10.25 6.92
CA ALA A 138 17.74 10.97 7.69
C ALA A 138 17.61 12.44 7.24
N SER A 139 18.73 13.10 6.96
CA SER A 139 18.76 14.51 6.55
C SER A 139 18.20 14.79 5.14
N ILE A 140 18.04 13.76 4.31
CA ILE A 140 17.62 13.92 2.92
C ILE A 140 16.21 13.37 2.64
N PHE A 141 15.70 12.42 3.44
CA PHE A 141 14.43 11.76 3.14
C PHE A 141 13.23 12.69 3.13
N GLU A 142 13.17 13.69 4.00
CA GLU A 142 12.05 14.63 4.04
C GLU A 142 11.83 15.36 2.70
N TYR A 143 12.91 15.73 2.00
CA TYR A 143 12.79 16.42 0.73
C TYR A 143 12.90 15.50 -0.50
N LEU A 144 13.46 14.28 -0.36
CA LEU A 144 13.50 13.34 -1.48
C LEU A 144 12.12 12.81 -1.86
N PHE A 145 11.20 12.75 -0.90
CA PHE A 145 9.85 12.22 -1.07
C PHE A 145 8.77 13.32 -1.25
N ASP A 146 9.18 14.52 -1.65
CA ASP A 146 8.27 15.65 -1.92
C ASP A 146 7.60 15.59 -3.32
N GLY A 147 7.84 14.52 -4.08
CA GLY A 147 7.30 14.31 -5.43
C GLY A 147 8.06 15.01 -6.55
N THR A 148 9.17 15.71 -6.26
CA THR A 148 9.96 16.41 -7.29
C THR A 148 11.00 15.53 -7.97
N TYR A 149 11.43 14.44 -7.33
CA TYR A 149 12.48 13.55 -7.81
C TYR A 149 11.91 12.25 -8.37
N SER A 150 12.54 11.75 -9.45
CA SER A 150 12.19 10.42 -9.98
C SER A 150 12.74 9.30 -9.08
N SER A 151 12.06 8.15 -9.08
CA SER A 151 12.51 6.95 -8.36
C SER A 151 13.94 6.54 -8.75
N SER A 152 14.31 6.67 -10.03
CA SER A 152 15.67 6.37 -10.50
C SER A 152 16.71 7.31 -9.89
N TYR A 153 16.38 8.59 -9.71
CA TYR A 153 17.28 9.53 -9.04
C TYR A 153 17.42 9.18 -7.56
N ILE A 154 16.31 8.92 -6.88
CA ILE A 154 16.33 8.54 -5.45
C ILE A 154 17.14 7.27 -5.25
N ASN A 155 16.91 6.22 -6.06
CA ASN A 155 17.72 4.99 -6.02
C ASN A 155 19.21 5.24 -6.18
N SER A 156 19.61 6.18 -7.04
CA SER A 156 21.04 6.49 -7.26
C SER A 156 21.76 7.09 -6.04
N LEU A 157 21.01 7.51 -5.02
CA LEU A 157 21.53 8.08 -3.77
C LEU A 157 21.57 7.05 -2.62
N LEU A 158 21.03 5.86 -2.84
CA LEU A 158 20.85 4.83 -1.81
C LEU A 158 21.77 3.62 -2.09
N PRO A 159 22.12 2.83 -1.08
CA PRO A 159 22.79 1.55 -1.27
C PRO A 159 21.84 0.55 -1.95
N ASP A 160 22.42 -0.44 -2.64
CA ASP A 160 21.66 -1.50 -3.30
C ASP A 160 20.92 -2.41 -2.29
N ILE A 161 21.39 -2.47 -1.04
CA ILE A 161 20.77 -3.22 0.05
C ILE A 161 19.96 -2.24 0.90
N PRO A 162 18.60 -2.31 0.86
CA PRO A 162 17.74 -1.27 1.45
C PRO A 162 18.00 -1.02 2.94
N ILE A 163 18.24 -2.07 3.70
CA ILE A 163 18.39 -1.99 5.16
C ILE A 163 19.64 -1.21 5.61
N GLU A 164 20.63 -1.03 4.72
CA GLU A 164 21.87 -0.30 5.02
C GLU A 164 21.67 1.21 5.23
N VAL A 165 20.49 1.76 4.94
CA VAL A 165 20.15 3.16 5.27
C VAL A 165 19.75 3.35 6.74
N MET A 166 19.47 2.25 7.46
CA MET A 166 18.95 2.30 8.83
C MET A 166 20.08 2.19 9.87
N LEU A 167 19.80 2.67 11.08
CA LEU A 167 20.69 2.46 12.24
C LEU A 167 20.76 0.97 12.58
N PRO A 168 21.95 0.37 12.78
CA PRO A 168 22.10 -1.06 13.05
C PRO A 168 21.32 -1.55 14.29
N GLU A 169 21.22 -0.73 15.33
CA GLU A 169 20.43 -1.04 16.53
C GLU A 169 18.94 -1.09 16.24
N VAL A 170 18.43 -0.21 15.36
CA VAL A 170 17.02 -0.22 14.92
C VAL A 170 16.76 -1.46 14.08
N VAL A 171 17.66 -1.78 13.14
CA VAL A 171 17.58 -3.02 12.34
C VAL A 171 17.47 -4.24 13.24
N ASN A 172 18.35 -4.34 14.25
CA ASN A 172 18.35 -5.48 15.16
C ASN A 172 17.06 -5.57 15.98
N ASP A 173 16.54 -4.45 16.48
CA ASP A 173 15.30 -4.42 17.24
C ASP A 173 14.10 -4.71 16.33
N PHE A 174 14.01 -4.07 15.16
CA PHE A 174 12.97 -4.33 14.17
C PHE A 174 12.93 -5.81 13.69
N ALA A 175 14.09 -6.45 13.57
CA ALA A 175 14.17 -7.86 13.18
C ALA A 175 13.73 -8.82 14.28
N ASN A 176 14.07 -8.55 15.56
CA ASN A 176 13.97 -9.53 16.64
C ASN A 176 12.92 -9.22 17.71
N ASN A 177 12.38 -8.01 17.72
CA ASN A 177 11.36 -7.58 18.69
C ASN A 177 9.99 -7.52 18.02
N PRO A 178 9.07 -8.47 18.31
CA PRO A 178 7.72 -8.44 17.73
C PRO A 178 6.90 -7.22 18.20
N ASP A 179 7.24 -6.61 19.32
CA ASP A 179 6.59 -5.42 19.86
C ASP A 179 7.22 -4.11 19.36
N HIS A 180 8.17 -4.18 18.41
CA HIS A 180 8.73 -2.97 17.78
C HIS A 180 7.65 -2.16 17.07
N HIS A 181 7.59 -0.85 17.29
CA HIS A 181 6.52 0.02 16.82
C HIS A 181 6.28 -0.10 15.31
N LEU A 182 7.34 -0.13 14.49
CA LEU A 182 7.17 -0.30 13.04
C LEU A 182 6.50 -1.64 12.68
N ARG A 183 6.81 -2.75 13.41
CA ARG A 183 6.13 -4.04 13.17
C ARG A 183 4.64 -3.96 13.47
N LEU A 184 4.28 -3.41 14.61
CA LEU A 184 2.89 -3.29 15.03
C LEU A 184 2.07 -2.44 14.07
N TYR A 185 2.64 -1.32 13.59
CA TYR A 185 1.93 -0.48 12.62
C TYR A 185 1.92 -1.05 11.20
N LEU A 186 2.93 -1.81 10.79
CA LEU A 186 2.85 -2.58 9.54
C LEU A 186 1.74 -3.63 9.62
N GLU A 187 1.64 -4.37 10.74
CA GLU A 187 0.58 -5.34 11.00
C GLU A 187 -0.81 -4.69 10.99
N ASP A 188 -0.96 -3.50 11.59
CA ASP A 188 -2.22 -2.73 11.56
C ASP A 188 -2.64 -2.32 10.13
N ASN A 189 -1.69 -2.25 9.21
CA ASN A 189 -1.93 -1.94 7.80
C ASN A 189 -1.95 -3.16 6.87
N ASP A 190 -1.87 -4.38 7.40
CA ASP A 190 -2.07 -5.60 6.63
C ASP A 190 -3.49 -5.69 6.06
N LEU A 191 -3.61 -6.27 4.86
CA LEU A 191 -4.87 -6.39 4.13
C LEU A 191 -5.24 -7.84 3.78
N TRP A 192 -4.56 -8.82 4.35
CA TRP A 192 -4.75 -10.22 4.00
C TRP A 192 -5.67 -11.00 4.96
N ASN A 193 -5.94 -10.50 6.17
CA ASN A 193 -6.65 -11.26 7.21
C ASN A 193 -8.07 -10.74 7.47
N TRP A 194 -8.98 -11.03 6.55
CA TRP A 194 -10.41 -10.74 6.69
C TRP A 194 -11.25 -11.67 5.81
N SER A 195 -12.54 -11.42 5.63
CA SER A 195 -13.45 -12.27 4.87
C SER A 195 -14.29 -11.44 3.89
N PRO A 196 -13.77 -11.16 2.67
CA PRO A 196 -14.53 -10.44 1.66
C PRO A 196 -15.82 -11.17 1.26
N GLN A 197 -16.88 -10.40 1.06
CA GLN A 197 -18.21 -10.89 0.67
C GLN A 197 -18.48 -10.66 -0.82
N ASN A 198 -17.95 -9.56 -1.40
CA ASN A 198 -18.06 -9.26 -2.82
C ASN A 198 -16.90 -9.89 -3.61
N ASP A 199 -17.02 -9.88 -4.93
CA ASP A 199 -16.06 -10.52 -5.82
C ASP A 199 -14.68 -9.85 -5.75
N ILE A 200 -13.64 -10.65 -5.45
CA ILE A 200 -12.22 -10.27 -5.52
C ILE A 200 -11.49 -11.17 -6.51
N HIS A 201 -10.79 -10.54 -7.45
CA HIS A 201 -9.93 -11.22 -8.42
C HIS A 201 -8.49 -10.73 -8.27
N LEU A 202 -7.66 -11.53 -7.59
CA LEU A 202 -6.24 -11.28 -7.39
C LEU A 202 -5.44 -11.70 -8.63
N PHE A 203 -4.50 -10.86 -9.07
CA PHE A 203 -3.54 -11.19 -10.13
C PHE A 203 -2.12 -10.90 -9.64
N HIS A 204 -1.18 -11.82 -9.92
CA HIS A 204 0.22 -11.62 -9.54
C HIS A 204 1.16 -12.39 -10.48
N GLY A 205 2.25 -11.77 -10.90
CA GLY A 205 3.34 -12.45 -11.59
C GLY A 205 4.17 -13.28 -10.62
N ILE A 206 4.41 -14.57 -10.93
CA ILE A 206 5.24 -15.41 -10.04
C ILE A 206 6.72 -14.98 -10.02
N ALA A 207 7.16 -14.26 -11.03
CA ALA A 207 8.52 -13.73 -11.14
C ALA A 207 8.62 -12.25 -10.69
N ASP A 208 7.65 -11.74 -9.94
CA ASP A 208 7.70 -10.38 -9.39
C ASP A 208 8.81 -10.29 -8.34
N GLU A 209 9.87 -9.54 -8.67
CA GLU A 209 11.04 -9.37 -7.82
C GLU A 209 10.87 -8.20 -6.82
N LEU A 210 9.86 -7.34 -7.01
CA LEU A 210 9.60 -6.21 -6.13
C LEU A 210 8.62 -6.57 -5.01
N ILE A 211 7.50 -7.19 -5.37
CA ILE A 211 6.49 -7.64 -4.43
C ILE A 211 6.33 -9.14 -4.58
N PRO A 212 6.83 -9.95 -3.65
CA PRO A 212 6.70 -11.40 -3.74
C PRO A 212 5.23 -11.82 -3.89
N TYR A 213 4.93 -12.71 -4.84
CA TYR A 213 3.57 -13.20 -5.10
C TYR A 213 2.92 -13.87 -3.87
N ASN A 214 3.72 -14.23 -2.87
CA ASN A 214 3.24 -14.74 -1.59
C ASN A 214 2.26 -13.76 -0.90
N ASN A 215 2.36 -12.46 -1.15
CA ASN A 215 1.36 -11.47 -0.69
C ASN A 215 -0.05 -11.82 -1.16
N SER A 216 -0.22 -12.08 -2.46
CA SER A 216 -1.51 -12.48 -3.03
C SER A 216 -1.92 -13.90 -2.66
N GLN A 217 -0.96 -14.83 -2.55
CA GLN A 217 -1.24 -16.20 -2.16
C GLN A 217 -1.75 -16.28 -0.72
N LEU A 218 -1.09 -15.59 0.22
CA LEU A 218 -1.50 -15.54 1.63
C LEU A 218 -2.90 -14.92 1.77
N ALA A 219 -3.15 -13.81 1.09
CA ALA A 219 -4.46 -13.15 1.11
C ALA A 219 -5.55 -14.12 0.59
N TYR A 220 -5.35 -14.74 -0.57
CA TYR A 220 -6.28 -15.71 -1.14
C TYR A 220 -6.57 -16.87 -0.20
N ASP A 221 -5.53 -17.55 0.30
CA ASP A 221 -5.67 -18.71 1.18
C ASP A 221 -6.41 -18.35 2.47
N THR A 222 -6.13 -17.17 3.02
CA THR A 222 -6.80 -16.68 4.23
C THR A 222 -8.26 -16.34 3.97
N PHE A 223 -8.57 -15.66 2.87
CA PHE A 223 -9.96 -15.34 2.52
C PHE A 223 -10.81 -16.60 2.36
N ILE A 224 -10.30 -17.61 1.67
CA ILE A 224 -10.97 -18.90 1.54
C ILE A 224 -11.14 -19.60 2.90
N ASN A 225 -10.09 -19.62 3.73
CA ASN A 225 -10.16 -20.21 5.07
C ASN A 225 -11.14 -19.46 6.00
N ASN A 226 -11.31 -18.17 5.81
CA ASN A 226 -12.28 -17.34 6.53
C ASN A 226 -13.72 -17.45 5.97
N GLY A 227 -13.92 -18.28 4.93
CA GLY A 227 -15.23 -18.60 4.39
C GLY A 227 -15.72 -17.72 3.24
N SER A 228 -14.84 -16.96 2.60
CA SER A 228 -15.19 -16.22 1.39
C SER A 228 -15.37 -17.17 0.20
N GLU A 229 -16.46 -17.02 -0.54
CA GLU A 229 -16.80 -17.87 -1.70
C GLU A 229 -16.45 -17.19 -3.04
N ASN A 230 -16.29 -15.87 -3.07
CA ASN A 230 -16.19 -15.06 -4.29
C ASN A 230 -14.76 -14.52 -4.51
N VAL A 231 -13.75 -15.34 -4.25
CA VAL A 231 -12.35 -14.95 -4.39
C VAL A 231 -11.64 -15.83 -5.42
N SER A 232 -10.86 -15.21 -6.28
CA SER A 232 -10.04 -15.91 -7.28
C SER A 232 -8.61 -15.39 -7.26
N LEU A 233 -7.65 -16.28 -7.47
CA LEU A 233 -6.23 -15.94 -7.61
C LEU A 233 -5.72 -16.41 -8.98
N TYR A 234 -5.11 -15.51 -9.72
CA TYR A 234 -4.49 -15.74 -11.03
C TYR A 234 -2.99 -15.48 -10.92
N LEU A 235 -2.20 -16.54 -10.82
CA LEU A 235 -0.75 -16.45 -10.86
C LEU A 235 -0.28 -16.55 -12.31
N LEU A 236 0.47 -15.54 -12.75
CA LEU A 236 0.94 -15.39 -14.12
C LEU A 236 2.40 -15.83 -14.22
N PRO A 237 2.78 -16.72 -15.16
CA PRO A 237 4.15 -17.22 -15.28
C PRO A 237 5.09 -16.24 -15.99
N GLU A 238 5.13 -15.03 -15.79
CA GLU A 238 5.85 -13.91 -16.46
C GLU A 238 4.92 -13.02 -17.30
#